data_d15987ddcb5e1423d3ab0fcc91227f20
#
_entry.id   d15987ddcb5e1423d3ab0fcc91227f20
#
_cell.length_a   1.000
_cell.length_b   1.000
_cell.length_c   1.000
_cell.angle_alpha   90.00
_cell.angle_beta   90.00
_cell.angle_gamma   90.00
#
_symmetry.space_group_name_H-M   'P 1'
#
loop_
_entity.id
_entity.type
_entity.pdbx_description
1 polymer ?
#
loop_
_entity_poly.entity_id
_entity_poly.type
_entity_poly.pdbx_seq_one_letter_code
_entity_poly.pdbx_strand_id
1 'polypeptide(L)'
;YDFFREDAVFLDIESTGFYEKDDFFMIGLYDGINTKIVLKNNFDYKKLNNELAKYKLIVSFNGSSFDAPFLNKRYPGLLPKIPHFDVKSITRRIGLNGGLKEIEKGLGIKRSPMIEKFNGGDASMLWRIYRATGEEYYLKLLIEYNEDDTINLKRLADFSTKKLKESIYGIN
;
A
#
# COMPACT_ATOMS: atom_id res chain seq x y z
N TYR A 1 -16.05 1.77 -3.76
CA TYR A 1 -15.15 0.65 -3.99
C TYR A 1 -15.73 -0.34 -4.99
N ASP A 2 -16.92 -0.88 -4.76
CA ASP A 2 -17.48 -1.96 -5.59
C ASP A 2 -17.61 -1.61 -7.07
N PHE A 3 -17.96 -0.36 -7.41
CA PHE A 3 -18.11 0.08 -8.81
C PHE A 3 -16.78 0.09 -9.58
N PHE A 4 -15.66 0.27 -8.89
CA PHE A 4 -14.34 0.44 -9.51
C PHE A 4 -13.33 -0.62 -9.05
N ARG A 5 -13.80 -1.66 -8.37
CA ARG A 5 -12.93 -2.69 -7.77
C ARG A 5 -12.00 -3.36 -8.80
N GLU A 6 -12.54 -3.64 -9.98
CA GLU A 6 -11.78 -4.29 -11.05
C GLU A 6 -10.86 -3.31 -11.83
N ASP A 7 -11.08 -2.01 -11.66
CA ASP A 7 -10.25 -0.94 -12.22
C ASP A 7 -9.41 -0.25 -11.12
N ALA A 8 -9.25 -0.88 -9.96
CA ALA A 8 -8.53 -0.30 -8.83
C ALA A 8 -7.04 -0.64 -8.87
N VAL A 9 -6.23 0.28 -8.37
CA VAL A 9 -4.83 0.01 -7.98
C VAL A 9 -4.69 0.09 -6.46
N PHE A 10 -4.11 -0.93 -5.86
CA PHE A 10 -3.72 -0.99 -4.46
C PHE A 10 -2.30 -0.46 -4.36
N LEU A 11 -2.14 0.65 -3.65
CA LEU A 11 -0.89 1.41 -3.61
C LEU A 11 -0.39 1.50 -2.17
N ASP A 12 0.90 1.26 -2.02
CA ASP A 12 1.66 1.48 -0.79
C ASP A 12 3.03 2.06 -1.11
N ILE A 13 3.56 2.92 -0.23
CA ILE A 13 4.89 3.51 -0.38
C ILE A 13 5.76 3.23 0.83
N GLU A 14 7.04 2.98 0.56
CA GLU A 14 8.09 2.94 1.56
C GLU A 14 8.98 4.17 1.43
N SER A 15 9.16 4.90 2.53
CA SER A 15 9.91 6.15 2.55
C SER A 15 11.00 6.16 3.63
N THR A 16 11.98 7.03 3.46
CA THR A 16 13.03 7.23 4.47
C THR A 16 12.55 8.01 5.68
N GLY A 17 11.38 8.62 5.61
CA GLY A 17 10.74 9.41 6.66
C GLY A 17 9.66 10.34 6.12
N PHE A 18 9.27 11.31 6.97
CA PHE A 18 8.14 12.21 6.71
C PHE A 18 8.56 13.67 6.48
N TYR A 19 9.87 13.97 6.60
CA TYR A 19 10.40 15.33 6.51
C TYR A 19 10.67 15.76 5.07
N GLU A 20 10.94 17.05 4.87
CA GLU A 20 11.15 17.63 3.54
C GLU A 20 12.32 17.02 2.76
N LYS A 21 13.32 16.50 3.43
CA LYS A 21 14.49 15.84 2.83
C LYS A 21 14.28 14.37 2.53
N ASP A 22 13.20 13.78 3.08
CA ASP A 22 12.91 12.36 2.88
C ASP A 22 12.28 12.13 1.51
N ASP A 23 12.48 10.94 0.97
CA ASP A 23 11.90 10.52 -0.29
C ASP A 23 11.42 9.07 -0.18
N PHE A 24 10.58 8.65 -1.13
CA PHE A 24 10.28 7.24 -1.22
C PHE A 24 11.51 6.48 -1.72
N PHE A 25 11.67 5.26 -1.29
CA PHE A 25 12.63 4.33 -1.89
C PHE A 25 11.93 3.20 -2.66
N MET A 26 10.66 2.99 -2.39
CA MET A 26 9.85 1.98 -3.06
C MET A 26 8.38 2.43 -3.16
N ILE A 27 7.74 2.15 -4.28
CA ILE A 27 6.30 2.25 -4.49
C ILE A 27 5.82 0.89 -4.97
N GLY A 28 4.89 0.29 -4.25
CA GLY A 28 4.19 -0.92 -4.65
C GLY A 28 2.84 -0.62 -5.25
N LEU A 29 2.54 -1.32 -6.31
CA LEU A 29 1.25 -1.30 -6.99
C LEU A 29 0.77 -2.73 -7.18
N TYR A 30 -0.50 -2.98 -6.92
CA TYR A 30 -1.17 -4.24 -7.21
C TYR A 30 -2.48 -3.97 -7.91
N ASP A 31 -2.72 -4.58 -9.07
CA ASP A 31 -3.93 -4.35 -9.87
C ASP A 31 -5.03 -5.40 -9.63
N GLY A 32 -4.81 -6.29 -8.66
CA GLY A 32 -5.69 -7.41 -8.36
C GLY A 32 -5.20 -8.74 -8.95
N ILE A 33 -4.22 -8.71 -9.86
CA ILE A 33 -3.61 -9.87 -10.52
C ILE A 33 -2.08 -9.82 -10.41
N ASN A 34 -1.48 -8.68 -10.78
CA ASN A 34 -0.04 -8.50 -10.86
C ASN A 34 0.45 -7.44 -9.87
N THR A 35 1.62 -7.68 -9.29
CA THR A 35 2.36 -6.66 -8.54
C THR A 35 3.36 -5.93 -9.44
N LYS A 36 3.60 -4.68 -9.14
CA LYS A 36 4.61 -3.85 -9.77
C LYS A 36 5.33 -3.03 -8.72
N ILE A 37 6.62 -3.22 -8.62
CA ILE A 37 7.49 -2.47 -7.71
C ILE A 37 8.27 -1.41 -8.48
N VAL A 38 8.22 -0.19 -8.00
CA VAL A 38 8.98 0.94 -8.53
C VAL A 38 10.00 1.36 -7.46
N LEU A 39 11.27 1.07 -7.72
CA LEU A 39 12.36 1.53 -6.88
C LEU A 39 12.77 2.95 -7.27
N LYS A 40 13.19 3.75 -6.30
CA LYS A 40 13.65 5.13 -6.52
C LYS A 40 14.76 5.22 -7.57
N ASN A 41 15.66 4.25 -7.60
CA ASN A 41 16.78 4.22 -8.55
C ASN A 41 16.32 4.12 -10.02
N ASN A 42 15.16 3.50 -10.26
CA ASN A 42 14.58 3.27 -11.59
C ASN A 42 13.30 4.07 -11.80
N PHE A 43 13.08 5.10 -10.96
CA PHE A 43 11.88 5.92 -11.03
C PHE A 43 11.85 6.78 -12.29
N ASP A 44 10.82 6.55 -13.09
CA ASP A 44 10.44 7.38 -14.25
C ASP A 44 9.05 7.96 -14.00
N TYR A 45 9.00 9.28 -13.78
CA TYR A 45 7.76 10.00 -13.52
C TYR A 45 6.69 9.77 -14.59
N LYS A 46 7.07 9.89 -15.88
CA LYS A 46 6.12 9.76 -16.98
C LYS A 46 5.57 8.34 -17.09
N LYS A 47 6.46 7.36 -16.91
CA LYS A 47 6.08 5.94 -16.95
C LYS A 47 5.12 5.59 -15.83
N LEU A 48 5.40 6.04 -14.60
CA LEU A 48 4.53 5.79 -13.46
C LEU A 48 3.21 6.55 -13.56
N ASN A 49 3.24 7.82 -13.99
CA ASN A 49 2.02 8.62 -14.21
C ASN A 49 1.11 7.97 -15.26
N ASN A 50 1.65 7.53 -16.40
CA ASN A 50 0.91 6.82 -17.42
C ASN A 50 0.35 5.46 -16.92
N GLU A 51 1.08 4.79 -16.05
CA GLU A 51 0.60 3.56 -15.42
C GLU A 51 -0.61 3.83 -14.52
N LEU A 52 -0.47 4.80 -13.62
CA LEU A 52 -1.53 5.15 -12.67
C LEU A 52 -2.78 5.71 -13.37
N ALA A 53 -2.63 6.37 -14.52
CA ALA A 53 -3.74 6.88 -15.32
C ALA A 53 -4.68 5.80 -15.91
N LYS A 54 -4.27 4.53 -15.89
CA LYS A 54 -5.10 3.41 -16.36
C LYS A 54 -6.22 3.03 -15.38
N TYR A 55 -6.07 3.41 -14.12
CA TYR A 55 -6.96 3.00 -13.04
C TYR A 55 -8.05 4.05 -12.78
N LYS A 56 -9.15 3.63 -12.20
CA LYS A 56 -10.29 4.48 -11.83
C LYS A 56 -10.43 4.69 -10.33
N LEU A 57 -9.63 3.97 -9.53
CA LEU A 57 -9.66 4.03 -8.08
C LEU A 57 -8.25 3.76 -7.54
N ILE A 58 -7.80 4.59 -6.60
CA ILE A 58 -6.65 4.28 -5.76
C ILE A 58 -7.16 3.71 -4.44
N VAL A 59 -6.58 2.60 -4.00
CA VAL A 59 -6.86 1.98 -2.70
C VAL A 59 -5.57 1.97 -1.90
N SER A 60 -5.61 2.41 -0.65
CA SER A 60 -4.45 2.40 0.26
C SER A 60 -4.88 2.17 1.71
N PHE A 61 -3.91 1.97 2.61
CA PHE A 61 -4.14 1.92 4.05
C PHE A 61 -3.52 3.15 4.72
N ASN A 62 -4.34 4.07 5.22
CA ASN A 62 -3.92 5.37 5.76
C ASN A 62 -3.27 6.31 4.72
N GLY A 63 -3.38 5.98 3.45
CA GLY A 63 -2.69 6.71 2.39
C GLY A 63 -3.29 8.08 2.08
N SER A 64 -4.56 8.32 2.44
CA SER A 64 -5.16 9.66 2.36
C SER A 64 -4.47 10.66 3.32
N SER A 65 -3.90 10.16 4.43
CA SER A 65 -3.17 10.98 5.40
C SER A 65 -1.66 10.99 5.17
N PHE A 66 -1.11 10.02 4.43
CA PHE A 66 0.33 9.91 4.24
C PHE A 66 0.74 9.77 2.77
N ASP A 67 0.47 8.65 2.10
CA ASP A 67 1.01 8.35 0.76
C ASP A 67 0.64 9.41 -0.28
N ALA A 68 -0.64 9.78 -0.34
CA ALA A 68 -1.13 10.72 -1.32
C ALA A 68 -0.60 12.15 -1.07
N PRO A 69 -0.65 12.71 0.15
CA PRO A 69 -0.01 14.00 0.43
C PRO A 69 1.49 13.99 0.19
N PHE A 70 2.18 12.91 0.57
CA PHE A 70 3.62 12.75 0.37
C PHE A 70 3.98 12.78 -1.12
N LEU A 71 3.32 11.95 -1.94
CA LEU A 71 3.57 11.90 -3.38
C LEU A 71 3.16 13.19 -4.09
N ASN A 72 2.02 13.81 -3.72
CA ASN A 72 1.57 15.05 -4.33
C ASN A 72 2.50 16.23 -4.04
N LYS A 73 3.09 16.28 -2.84
CA LYS A 73 4.07 17.32 -2.48
C LYS A 73 5.38 17.15 -3.25
N ARG A 74 5.84 15.91 -3.44
CA ARG A 74 7.14 15.63 -4.08
C ARG A 74 7.07 15.53 -5.58
N TYR A 75 5.98 15.01 -6.09
CA TYR A 75 5.73 14.72 -7.50
C TYR A 75 4.36 15.25 -7.91
N PRO A 76 4.17 16.58 -7.97
CA PRO A 76 2.88 17.16 -8.32
C PRO A 76 2.33 16.59 -9.62
N GLY A 77 1.08 16.12 -9.59
CA GLY A 77 0.43 15.52 -10.76
C GLY A 77 0.79 14.07 -11.04
N LEU A 78 1.61 13.42 -10.21
CA LEU A 78 1.91 11.99 -10.36
C LEU A 78 0.67 11.13 -10.15
N LEU A 79 -0.08 11.40 -9.08
CA LEU A 79 -1.34 10.69 -8.83
C LEU A 79 -2.45 11.28 -9.70
N PRO A 80 -3.23 10.44 -10.39
CA PRO A 80 -4.37 10.89 -11.16
C PRO A 80 -5.48 11.45 -10.25
N LYS A 81 -6.29 12.36 -10.78
CA LYS A 81 -7.45 12.93 -10.07
C LYS A 81 -8.64 11.98 -10.11
N ILE A 82 -8.52 10.86 -9.44
CA ILE A 82 -9.54 9.82 -9.32
C ILE A 82 -9.89 9.60 -7.85
N PRO A 83 -11.02 8.93 -7.52
CA PRO A 83 -11.37 8.58 -6.15
C PRO A 83 -10.25 7.83 -5.44
N HIS A 84 -10.11 8.08 -4.13
CA HIS A 84 -9.16 7.41 -3.26
C HIS A 84 -9.94 6.72 -2.12
N PHE A 85 -9.81 5.41 -2.02
CA PHE A 85 -10.44 4.58 -1.01
C PHE A 85 -9.42 4.21 0.06
N ASP A 86 -9.52 4.88 1.21
CA ASP A 86 -8.65 4.60 2.36
C ASP A 86 -9.28 3.53 3.25
N VAL A 87 -8.72 2.32 3.20
CA VAL A 87 -9.22 1.14 3.91
C VAL A 87 -9.21 1.33 5.42
N LYS A 88 -8.24 2.08 5.98
CA LYS A 88 -8.19 2.37 7.41
C LYS A 88 -9.44 3.09 7.91
N SER A 89 -10.02 3.97 7.09
CA SER A 89 -11.26 4.66 7.43
C SER A 89 -12.44 3.70 7.54
N ILE A 90 -12.47 2.66 6.71
CA ILE A 90 -13.54 1.67 6.71
C ILE A 90 -13.35 0.65 7.82
N THR A 91 -12.12 0.17 8.05
CA THR A 91 -11.83 -0.78 9.15
C THR A 91 -12.23 -0.18 10.49
N ARG A 92 -11.95 1.10 10.72
CA ARG A 92 -12.37 1.80 11.95
C ARG A 92 -13.89 1.83 12.13
N ARG A 93 -14.67 2.02 11.06
CA ARG A 93 -16.15 2.03 11.12
C ARG A 93 -16.74 0.68 11.49
N ILE A 94 -16.05 -0.42 11.19
CA ILE A 94 -16.49 -1.77 11.56
C ILE A 94 -15.81 -2.30 12.83
N GLY A 95 -15.16 -1.40 13.61
CA GLY A 95 -14.57 -1.72 14.90
C GLY A 95 -13.16 -2.33 14.84
N LEU A 96 -12.55 -2.44 13.66
CA LEU A 96 -11.18 -2.90 13.49
C LEU A 96 -10.22 -1.72 13.61
N ASN A 97 -9.48 -1.65 14.70
CA ASN A 97 -8.51 -0.60 14.98
C ASN A 97 -7.09 -1.15 14.92
N GLY A 98 -6.11 -0.26 14.68
CA GLY A 98 -4.70 -0.62 14.63
C GLY A 98 -4.05 -0.35 13.27
N GLY A 99 -2.85 -0.88 13.10
CA GLY A 99 -2.10 -0.91 11.85
C GLY A 99 -2.54 -2.03 10.92
N LEU A 100 -2.12 -1.95 9.65
CA LEU A 100 -2.45 -2.96 8.64
C LEU A 100 -2.16 -4.39 9.14
N LYS A 101 -0.95 -4.63 9.64
CA LYS A 101 -0.51 -5.96 10.13
C LYS A 101 -1.27 -6.46 11.35
N GLU A 102 -1.63 -5.56 12.27
CA GLU A 102 -2.42 -5.93 13.45
C GLU A 102 -3.82 -6.40 13.04
N ILE A 103 -4.44 -5.68 12.10
CA ILE A 103 -5.76 -6.04 11.57
C ILE A 103 -5.68 -7.34 10.78
N GLU A 104 -4.68 -7.50 9.91
CA GLU A 104 -4.44 -8.74 9.16
C GLU A 104 -4.32 -9.95 10.08
N LYS A 105 -3.49 -9.83 11.12
CA LYS A 105 -3.31 -10.89 12.12
C LYS A 105 -4.63 -11.23 12.83
N GLY A 106 -5.40 -10.22 13.21
CA GLY A 106 -6.72 -10.42 13.82
C GLY A 106 -7.73 -11.12 12.92
N LEU A 107 -7.60 -10.96 11.60
CA LEU A 107 -8.45 -11.57 10.58
C LEU A 107 -7.90 -12.91 10.04
N GLY A 108 -6.71 -13.34 10.47
CA GLY A 108 -6.05 -14.52 9.97
C GLY A 108 -5.52 -14.38 8.52
N ILE A 109 -5.33 -13.16 8.06
CA ILE A 109 -4.69 -12.89 6.76
C ILE A 109 -3.19 -13.15 6.93
N LYS A 110 -2.69 -14.13 6.20
CA LYS A 110 -1.30 -14.56 6.30
C LYS A 110 -0.40 -13.73 5.40
N ARG A 111 0.82 -13.53 5.88
CA ARG A 111 1.96 -12.99 5.13
C ARG A 111 2.93 -14.09 4.77
N SER A 112 3.85 -13.81 3.87
CA SER A 112 4.98 -14.69 3.61
C SER A 112 5.74 -14.99 4.91
N PRO A 113 6.14 -16.26 5.15
CA PRO A 113 6.89 -16.63 6.36
C PRO A 113 8.19 -15.84 6.56
N MET A 114 8.81 -15.38 5.47
CA MET A 114 10.07 -14.63 5.54
C MET A 114 9.89 -13.25 6.15
N ILE A 115 8.73 -12.62 5.93
CA ILE A 115 8.45 -11.26 6.37
C ILE A 115 7.41 -11.17 7.49
N GLU A 116 6.79 -12.27 7.90
CA GLU A 116 5.77 -12.30 8.94
C GLU A 116 6.24 -11.67 10.27
N LYS A 117 7.55 -11.75 10.55
CA LYS A 117 8.16 -11.21 11.76
C LYS A 117 8.51 -9.72 11.65
N PHE A 118 8.49 -9.13 10.46
CA PHE A 118 8.85 -7.72 10.27
C PHE A 118 7.71 -6.78 10.65
N ASN A 119 8.08 -5.64 11.27
CA ASN A 119 7.19 -4.56 11.65
C ASN A 119 7.36 -3.34 10.72
N GLY A 120 6.48 -2.34 10.83
CA GLY A 120 6.50 -1.17 9.94
C GLY A 120 7.81 -0.37 9.89
N GLY A 121 8.62 -0.42 10.95
CA GLY A 121 9.96 0.23 10.96
C GLY A 121 11.05 -0.57 10.26
N ASP A 122 10.83 -1.85 10.01
CA ASP A 122 11.86 -2.76 9.52
C ASP A 122 12.17 -2.53 8.03
N ALA A 123 11.21 -2.04 7.24
CA ALA A 123 11.43 -1.69 5.83
C ALA A 123 12.54 -0.65 5.67
N SER A 124 12.51 0.43 6.47
CA SER A 124 13.58 1.44 6.45
C SER A 124 14.94 0.89 6.88
N MET A 125 14.95 -0.07 7.82
CA MET A 125 16.18 -0.75 8.24
C MET A 125 16.72 -1.64 7.13
N LEU A 126 15.89 -2.48 6.51
CA LEU A 126 16.28 -3.32 5.38
C LEU A 126 16.83 -2.49 4.22
N TRP A 127 16.19 -1.35 3.92
CA TRP A 127 16.67 -0.42 2.90
C TRP A 127 18.06 0.13 3.22
N ARG A 128 18.31 0.55 4.48
CA ARG A 128 19.63 1.03 4.92
C ARG A 128 20.69 -0.04 4.79
N ILE A 129 20.39 -1.27 5.19
CA ILE A 129 21.33 -2.39 5.07
C ILE A 129 21.66 -2.65 3.59
N TYR A 130 20.63 -2.77 2.75
CA TYR A 130 20.82 -2.94 1.31
C TYR A 130 21.69 -1.82 0.71
N ARG A 131 21.42 -0.57 1.06
CA ARG A 131 22.22 0.58 0.58
C ARG A 131 23.66 0.57 1.05
N ALA A 132 23.92 0.03 2.23
CA ALA A 132 25.25 -0.04 2.81
C ALA A 132 26.06 -1.22 2.27
N THR A 133 25.43 -2.36 2.04
CA THR A 133 26.12 -3.64 1.70
C THR A 133 26.02 -4.00 0.22
N GLY A 134 24.97 -3.56 -0.49
CA GLY A 134 24.65 -4.02 -1.84
C GLY A 134 24.08 -5.44 -1.90
N GLU A 135 23.80 -6.06 -0.74
CA GLU A 135 23.30 -7.43 -0.69
C GLU A 135 21.82 -7.51 -1.16
N GLU A 136 21.60 -8.13 -2.31
CA GLU A 136 20.29 -8.31 -2.94
C GLU A 136 19.28 -9.04 -2.06
N TYR A 137 19.73 -9.80 -1.07
CA TYR A 137 18.87 -10.47 -0.10
C TYR A 137 17.93 -9.49 0.62
N TYR A 138 18.48 -8.36 1.08
CA TYR A 138 17.68 -7.34 1.79
C TYR A 138 16.70 -6.62 0.87
N LEU A 139 17.07 -6.40 -0.38
CA LEU A 139 16.15 -5.84 -1.38
C LEU A 139 14.99 -6.81 -1.68
N LYS A 140 15.27 -8.11 -1.80
CA LYS A 140 14.22 -9.13 -1.99
C LYS A 140 13.23 -9.16 -0.84
N LEU A 141 13.71 -9.09 0.41
CA LEU A 141 12.84 -9.02 1.58
C LEU A 141 11.95 -7.77 1.56
N LEU A 142 12.49 -6.62 1.15
CA LEU A 142 11.76 -5.38 1.01
C LEU A 142 10.67 -5.46 -0.06
N ILE A 143 10.98 -6.06 -1.20
CA ILE A 143 10.04 -6.27 -2.29
C ILE A 143 8.90 -7.16 -1.80
N GLU A 144 9.21 -8.30 -1.20
CA GLU A 144 8.22 -9.24 -0.67
C GLU A 144 7.34 -8.60 0.41
N TYR A 145 7.93 -7.75 1.26
CA TYR A 145 7.21 -7.00 2.27
C TYR A 145 6.15 -6.07 1.66
N ASN A 146 6.54 -5.24 0.69
CA ASN A 146 5.65 -4.27 0.06
C ASN A 146 4.62 -4.95 -0.87
N GLU A 147 4.98 -6.09 -1.51
CA GLU A 147 4.04 -6.92 -2.25
C GLU A 147 2.94 -7.46 -1.34
N ASP A 148 3.29 -8.00 -0.17
CA ASP A 148 2.30 -8.48 0.80
C ASP A 148 1.42 -7.34 1.31
N ASP A 149 1.97 -6.15 1.57
CA ASP A 149 1.19 -4.99 1.99
C ASP A 149 0.12 -4.64 0.94
N THR A 150 0.48 -4.61 -0.34
CA THR A 150 -0.46 -4.27 -1.42
C THR A 150 -1.47 -5.40 -1.73
N ILE A 151 -1.04 -6.66 -1.74
CA ILE A 151 -1.92 -7.82 -1.99
C ILE A 151 -2.93 -7.99 -0.85
N ASN A 152 -2.46 -7.90 0.39
CA ASN A 152 -3.33 -8.04 1.56
C ASN A 152 -4.28 -6.87 1.73
N LEU A 153 -3.88 -5.69 1.26
CA LEU A 153 -4.74 -4.51 1.21
C LEU A 153 -6.02 -4.78 0.40
N LYS A 154 -5.93 -5.51 -0.72
CA LYS A 154 -7.13 -5.93 -1.48
C LYS A 154 -8.02 -6.83 -0.66
N ARG A 155 -7.46 -7.85 -0.01
CA ARG A 155 -8.21 -8.78 0.85
C ARG A 155 -8.93 -8.03 1.97
N LEU A 156 -8.23 -7.09 2.60
CA LEU A 156 -8.79 -6.27 3.66
C LEU A 156 -9.88 -5.31 3.16
N ALA A 157 -9.71 -4.70 1.99
CA ALA A 157 -10.71 -3.85 1.36
C ALA A 157 -11.99 -4.62 1.04
N ASP A 158 -11.86 -5.81 0.46
CA ASP A 158 -13.00 -6.70 0.13
C ASP A 158 -13.75 -7.11 1.41
N PHE A 159 -13.03 -7.56 2.44
CA PHE A 159 -13.61 -7.93 3.72
C PHE A 159 -14.32 -6.76 4.40
N SER A 160 -13.64 -5.61 4.50
CA SER A 160 -14.15 -4.45 5.23
C SER A 160 -15.38 -3.84 4.56
N THR A 161 -15.39 -3.79 3.22
CA THR A 161 -16.54 -3.30 2.46
C THR A 161 -17.74 -4.22 2.63
N LYS A 162 -17.53 -5.54 2.58
CA LYS A 162 -18.59 -6.53 2.82
C LYS A 162 -19.18 -6.35 4.22
N LYS A 163 -18.33 -6.31 5.25
CA LYS A 163 -18.76 -6.12 6.65
C LYS A 163 -19.48 -4.82 6.90
N LEU A 164 -19.03 -3.74 6.29
CA LEU A 164 -19.72 -2.44 6.40
C LEU A 164 -21.13 -2.50 5.78
N LYS A 165 -21.30 -3.15 4.63
CA LYS A 165 -22.61 -3.35 4.01
C LYS A 165 -23.55 -4.19 4.87
N GLU A 166 -23.05 -5.31 5.40
CA GLU A 166 -23.81 -6.16 6.33
C GLU A 166 -24.31 -5.34 7.51
N SER A 167 -23.47 -4.49 8.09
CA SER A 167 -23.82 -3.61 9.20
C SER A 167 -24.87 -2.53 8.83
N ILE A 168 -24.80 -1.99 7.61
CA ILE A 168 -25.72 -0.91 7.17
C ILE A 168 -27.09 -1.47 6.75
N TYR A 169 -27.10 -2.59 6.05
CA TYR A 169 -28.33 -3.13 5.46
C TYR A 169 -28.97 -4.25 6.30
N GLY A 170 -28.37 -4.61 7.45
CA GLY A 170 -28.89 -5.69 8.31
C GLY A 170 -28.92 -7.06 7.63
N ILE A 171 -28.06 -7.29 6.65
CA ILE A 171 -27.95 -8.56 5.93
C ILE A 171 -26.91 -9.40 6.66
N ASN A 172 -27.39 -10.46 7.35
CA ASN A 172 -26.53 -11.48 7.95
C ASN A 172 -26.25 -12.61 6.96
#